data_d08ee2fd750f6d6bbd626df2f0540913
#
_entry.id   d08ee2fd750f6d6bbd626df2f0540913
#
_cell.length_a   1.000
_cell.length_b   1.000
_cell.length_c   1.000
_cell.angle_alpha   90.00
_cell.angle_beta   90.00
_cell.angle_gamma   90.00
#
_symmetry.space_group_name_H-M   'P 1'
#
loop_
_entity.id
_entity.type
_entity.pdbx_description
1 polymer ?
#
loop_
_entity_poly.entity_id
_entity_poly.type
_entity_poly.pdbx_seq_one_letter_code
_entity_poly.pdbx_strand_id
1 'polypeptide(L)'
;MIKKDFFPNKAAFVTLIAACLVVIISLGIRQTFGLFFFDFEVDLGRTQTDFGFAMGIQLLFWGLLGPVFGIITDKYGGKIAVFTGFLFYIAGIYFLNYGPNTGSWFTFDIGILIGIGLGATAISIPVSIVAKHFPLNTRTIATGIVTAAGSFGYFVSPLYTRYTLMEYGWNTTLIIFLFMLIAGLLISLFISTPTQELKQENYNKQTAMEAIKEAFANKSFNYLTLGFFVCGWHIALVATHIPMHIRDKGLEDWTATAILALIGLFNVFGTLSSGYLSTKVSKKKLLSAIYLLRGVSIIYF
;
A
#
# COMPACT_ATOMS: atom_id res chain seq x y z
N MET A 1 0.21 27.47 -3.99
CA MET A 1 -1.10 28.04 -3.59
C MET A 1 -2.20 27.19 -4.22
N ILE A 2 -2.99 26.48 -3.42
CA ILE A 2 -4.16 25.72 -3.88
C ILE A 2 -5.22 26.75 -4.20
N LYS A 3 -5.61 26.87 -5.50
CA LYS A 3 -6.67 27.79 -5.91
C LYS A 3 -7.96 27.48 -5.17
N LYS A 4 -8.78 28.50 -4.88
CA LYS A 4 -10.07 28.39 -4.17
C LYS A 4 -11.03 27.35 -4.80
N ASP A 5 -10.79 26.97 -6.07
CA ASP A 5 -11.56 26.03 -6.88
C ASP A 5 -10.94 24.63 -6.98
N PHE A 6 -9.97 24.27 -6.12
CA PHE A 6 -9.34 22.94 -6.14
C PHE A 6 -10.34 21.84 -5.74
N PHE A 7 -11.18 22.10 -4.76
CA PHE A 7 -12.20 21.16 -4.31
C PHE A 7 -13.53 21.41 -5.01
N PRO A 8 -14.01 20.48 -5.83
CA PRO A 8 -15.30 20.64 -6.53
C PRO A 8 -16.50 20.68 -5.56
N ASN A 9 -16.40 19.98 -4.43
CA ASN A 9 -17.44 19.98 -3.39
C ASN A 9 -16.89 19.44 -2.05
N LYS A 10 -17.71 19.53 -0.99
CA LYS A 10 -17.35 19.04 0.36
C LYS A 10 -17.11 17.54 0.39
N ALA A 11 -17.84 16.76 -0.41
CA ALA A 11 -17.68 15.30 -0.48
C ALA A 11 -16.30 14.92 -1.05
N ALA A 12 -15.83 15.62 -2.10
CA ALA A 12 -14.48 15.41 -2.65
C ALA A 12 -13.39 15.72 -1.63
N PHE A 13 -13.53 16.80 -0.85
CA PHE A 13 -12.60 17.13 0.22
C PHE A 13 -12.53 16.03 1.29
N VAL A 14 -13.69 15.62 1.82
CA VAL A 14 -13.78 14.60 2.87
C VAL A 14 -13.24 13.26 2.35
N THR A 15 -13.60 12.88 1.12
CA THR A 15 -13.10 11.64 0.50
C THR A 15 -11.59 11.67 0.30
N LEU A 16 -11.00 12.81 -0.10
CA LEU A 16 -9.54 12.95 -0.23
C LEU A 16 -8.84 12.74 1.10
N ILE A 17 -9.30 13.40 2.16
CA ILE A 17 -8.71 13.24 3.51
C ILE A 17 -8.87 11.80 4.00
N ALA A 18 -10.06 11.21 3.87
CA ALA A 18 -10.32 9.82 4.25
C ALA A 18 -9.39 8.85 3.49
N ALA A 19 -9.24 9.01 2.17
CA ALA A 19 -8.34 8.21 1.35
C ALA A 19 -6.88 8.34 1.79
N CYS A 20 -6.41 9.55 2.10
CA CYS A 20 -5.06 9.78 2.63
C CYS A 20 -4.83 9.04 3.95
N LEU A 21 -5.76 9.14 4.89
CA LEU A 21 -5.66 8.47 6.20
C LEU A 21 -5.70 6.95 6.06
N VAL A 22 -6.57 6.42 5.20
CA VAL A 22 -6.65 4.99 4.87
C VAL A 22 -5.29 4.48 4.38
N VAL A 23 -4.67 5.17 3.43
CA VAL A 23 -3.40 4.75 2.84
C VAL A 23 -2.24 4.90 3.83
N ILE A 24 -2.20 5.96 4.65
CA ILE A 24 -1.21 6.14 5.72
C ILE A 24 -1.25 4.95 6.68
N ILE A 25 -2.42 4.58 7.16
CA ILE A 25 -2.59 3.49 8.12
C ILE A 25 -2.21 2.15 7.49
N SER A 26 -2.81 1.79 6.36
CA SER A 26 -2.66 0.45 5.79
C SER A 26 -1.25 0.18 5.27
N LEU A 27 -0.66 1.12 4.53
CA LEU A 27 0.71 0.97 4.02
C LEU A 27 1.76 1.18 5.11
N GLY A 28 1.49 2.09 6.05
CA GLY A 28 2.36 2.32 7.18
C GLY A 28 2.56 1.05 8.00
N ILE A 29 1.49 0.41 8.44
CA ILE A 29 1.54 -0.86 9.18
C ILE A 29 2.27 -1.93 8.35
N ARG A 30 1.92 -2.08 7.07
CA ARG A 30 2.58 -3.07 6.20
C ARG A 30 4.09 -2.87 6.11
N GLN A 31 4.59 -1.64 6.06
CA GLN A 31 6.01 -1.33 5.94
C GLN A 31 6.84 -1.82 7.13
N THR A 32 6.23 -1.96 8.29
CA THR A 32 6.93 -2.27 9.54
C THR A 32 7.02 -3.76 9.88
N PHE A 33 6.39 -4.63 9.09
CA PHE A 33 6.38 -6.07 9.39
C PHE A 33 7.78 -6.68 9.52
N GLY A 34 8.76 -6.20 8.73
CA GLY A 34 10.13 -6.66 8.83
C GLY A 34 10.78 -6.41 10.20
N LEU A 35 10.30 -5.41 10.96
CA LEU A 35 10.81 -5.10 12.30
C LEU A 35 10.36 -6.13 13.36
N PHE A 36 9.27 -6.85 13.11
CA PHE A 36 8.74 -7.89 14.01
C PHE A 36 9.44 -9.24 13.84
N PHE A 37 10.25 -9.40 12.78
CA PHE A 37 10.80 -10.72 12.46
C PHE A 37 11.54 -11.36 13.64
N PHE A 38 12.34 -10.57 14.37
CA PHE A 38 13.08 -11.08 15.51
C PHE A 38 12.18 -11.65 16.61
N ASP A 39 11.13 -10.90 16.96
CA ASP A 39 10.19 -11.33 17.98
C ASP A 39 9.46 -12.60 17.54
N PHE A 40 9.09 -12.69 16.25
CA PHE A 40 8.47 -13.90 15.69
C PHE A 40 9.42 -15.10 15.63
N GLU A 41 10.73 -14.86 15.42
CA GLU A 41 11.75 -15.91 15.48
C GLU A 41 11.88 -16.47 16.89
N VAL A 42 11.99 -15.60 17.89
CA VAL A 42 12.21 -15.98 19.30
C VAL A 42 10.95 -16.57 19.93
N ASP A 43 9.82 -15.88 19.81
CA ASP A 43 8.60 -16.23 20.56
C ASP A 43 7.72 -17.25 19.82
N LEU A 44 7.70 -17.22 18.48
CA LEU A 44 6.87 -18.10 17.67
C LEU A 44 7.68 -19.20 16.94
N GLY A 45 9.01 -19.20 17.05
CA GLY A 45 9.89 -20.15 16.36
C GLY A 45 9.84 -20.04 14.85
N ARG A 46 9.61 -18.85 14.28
CA ARG A 46 9.48 -18.65 12.83
C ARG A 46 10.85 -18.43 12.18
N THR A 47 11.14 -19.21 11.15
CA THR A 47 12.37 -19.04 10.37
C THR A 47 12.27 -17.86 9.40
N GLN A 48 13.40 -17.38 8.90
CA GLN A 48 13.44 -16.38 7.82
C GLN A 48 12.68 -16.84 6.57
N THR A 49 12.70 -18.16 6.31
CA THR A 49 11.97 -18.78 5.20
C THR A 49 10.46 -18.68 5.40
N ASP A 50 9.95 -19.01 6.60
CA ASP A 50 8.52 -18.93 6.92
C ASP A 50 8.01 -17.49 6.79
N PHE A 51 8.78 -16.54 7.32
CA PHE A 51 8.43 -15.12 7.25
C PHE A 51 8.45 -14.62 5.80
N GLY A 52 9.52 -14.91 5.07
CA GLY A 52 9.65 -14.51 3.66
C GLY A 52 8.55 -15.13 2.78
N PHE A 53 8.17 -16.38 3.04
CA PHE A 53 7.07 -17.06 2.36
C PHE A 53 5.72 -16.38 2.65
N ALA A 54 5.42 -16.11 3.92
CA ALA A 54 4.18 -15.40 4.30
C ALA A 54 4.08 -14.02 3.65
N MET A 55 5.19 -13.26 3.63
CA MET A 55 5.26 -11.95 2.97
C MET A 55 5.12 -12.05 1.44
N GLY A 56 5.65 -13.12 0.83
CA GLY A 56 5.46 -13.40 -0.60
C GLY A 56 3.98 -13.68 -0.94
N ILE A 57 3.31 -14.52 -0.14
CA ILE A 57 1.87 -14.79 -0.25
C ILE A 57 1.05 -13.49 -0.06
N GLN A 58 1.45 -12.62 0.89
CA GLN A 58 0.81 -11.33 1.11
C GLN A 58 0.81 -10.46 -0.16
N LEU A 59 1.96 -10.38 -0.83
CA LEU A 59 2.09 -9.61 -2.07
C LEU A 59 1.28 -10.20 -3.21
N LEU A 60 1.23 -11.54 -3.28
CA LEU A 60 0.42 -12.25 -4.28
C LEU A 60 -1.07 -11.92 -4.10
N PHE A 61 -1.61 -12.07 -2.90
CA PHE A 61 -3.01 -11.76 -2.61
C PHE A 61 -3.32 -10.28 -2.78
N TRP A 62 -2.43 -9.38 -2.34
CA TRP A 62 -2.56 -7.94 -2.59
C TRP A 62 -2.69 -7.64 -4.09
N GLY A 63 -1.81 -8.21 -4.90
CA GLY A 63 -1.83 -8.00 -6.35
C GLY A 63 -3.05 -8.59 -7.05
N LEU A 64 -3.39 -9.84 -6.75
CA LEU A 64 -4.52 -10.55 -7.36
C LEU A 64 -5.87 -9.94 -7.00
N LEU A 65 -6.02 -9.44 -5.78
CA LEU A 65 -7.30 -8.92 -5.32
C LEU A 65 -7.49 -7.42 -5.60
N GLY A 66 -6.44 -6.69 -5.98
CA GLY A 66 -6.58 -5.32 -6.45
C GLY A 66 -7.63 -5.15 -7.55
N PRO A 67 -7.58 -5.88 -8.67
CA PRO A 67 -8.62 -5.86 -9.71
C PRO A 67 -10.01 -6.28 -9.20
N VAL A 68 -10.09 -7.27 -8.32
CA VAL A 68 -11.38 -7.72 -7.73
C VAL A 68 -12.02 -6.58 -6.93
N PHE A 69 -11.24 -5.91 -6.06
CA PHE A 69 -11.73 -4.76 -5.33
C PHE A 69 -11.99 -3.55 -6.23
N GLY A 70 -11.32 -3.45 -7.37
CA GLY A 70 -11.67 -2.49 -8.43
C GLY A 70 -13.10 -2.71 -8.93
N ILE A 71 -13.45 -3.94 -9.30
CA ILE A 71 -14.80 -4.31 -9.73
C ILE A 71 -15.84 -4.06 -8.61
N ILE A 72 -15.51 -4.41 -7.35
CA ILE A 72 -16.38 -4.13 -6.21
C ILE A 72 -16.59 -2.61 -6.06
N THR A 73 -15.52 -1.82 -6.21
CA THR A 73 -15.58 -0.35 -6.16
C THR A 73 -16.48 0.21 -7.24
N ASP A 74 -16.40 -0.32 -8.45
CA ASP A 74 -17.21 0.15 -9.58
C ASP A 74 -18.69 -0.25 -9.43
N LYS A 75 -18.96 -1.42 -8.88
CA LYS A 75 -20.33 -1.95 -8.76
C LYS A 75 -21.06 -1.52 -7.49
N TYR A 76 -20.34 -1.50 -6.36
CA TYR A 76 -20.93 -1.29 -5.03
C TYR A 76 -20.43 -0.01 -4.34
N GLY A 77 -19.47 0.68 -4.94
CA GLY A 77 -18.87 1.90 -4.42
C GLY A 77 -17.60 1.67 -3.59
N GLY A 78 -16.74 2.68 -3.57
CA GLY A 78 -15.42 2.62 -2.93
C GLY A 78 -15.47 2.42 -1.42
N LYS A 79 -16.52 2.91 -0.75
CA LYS A 79 -16.75 2.72 0.67
C LYS A 79 -16.80 1.24 1.05
N ILE A 80 -17.60 0.43 0.33
CA ILE A 80 -17.77 -1.00 0.62
C ILE A 80 -16.45 -1.75 0.40
N ALA A 81 -15.74 -1.45 -0.68
CA ALA A 81 -14.47 -2.08 -0.99
C ALA A 81 -13.43 -1.83 0.13
N VAL A 82 -13.22 -0.57 0.52
CA VAL A 82 -12.24 -0.20 1.56
C VAL A 82 -12.65 -0.74 2.93
N PHE A 83 -13.94 -0.65 3.29
CA PHE A 83 -14.47 -1.19 4.53
C PHE A 83 -14.22 -2.70 4.64
N THR A 84 -14.55 -3.47 3.61
CA THR A 84 -14.30 -4.91 3.55
C THR A 84 -12.81 -5.21 3.65
N GLY A 85 -11.95 -4.43 2.98
CA GLY A 85 -10.50 -4.57 3.09
C GLY A 85 -9.98 -4.41 4.53
N PHE A 86 -10.49 -3.41 5.26
CA PHE A 86 -10.11 -3.26 6.67
C PHE A 86 -10.60 -4.42 7.54
N LEU A 87 -11.77 -5.01 7.29
CA LEU A 87 -12.21 -6.19 8.03
C LEU A 87 -11.24 -7.35 7.88
N PHE A 88 -10.76 -7.63 6.66
CA PHE A 88 -9.75 -8.66 6.44
C PHE A 88 -8.42 -8.32 7.09
N TYR A 89 -7.99 -7.06 7.02
CA TYR A 89 -6.74 -6.64 7.64
C TYR A 89 -6.79 -6.76 9.17
N ILE A 90 -7.89 -6.31 9.78
CA ILE A 90 -8.15 -6.45 11.23
C ILE A 90 -8.15 -7.93 11.62
N ALA A 91 -8.85 -8.78 10.86
CA ALA A 91 -8.87 -10.22 11.12
C ALA A 91 -7.46 -10.83 11.06
N GLY A 92 -6.64 -10.44 10.07
CA GLY A 92 -5.26 -10.92 9.96
C GLY A 92 -4.39 -10.52 11.15
N ILE A 93 -4.43 -9.25 11.58
CA ILE A 93 -3.68 -8.81 12.77
C ILE A 93 -4.23 -9.45 14.06
N TYR A 94 -5.55 -9.60 14.17
CA TYR A 94 -6.17 -10.23 15.32
C TYR A 94 -5.75 -11.70 15.47
N PHE A 95 -5.84 -12.49 14.41
CA PHE A 95 -5.44 -13.89 14.45
C PHE A 95 -3.93 -14.06 14.60
N LEU A 96 -3.11 -13.18 14.04
CA LEU A 96 -1.67 -13.17 14.28
C LEU A 96 -1.34 -12.99 15.77
N ASN A 97 -2.13 -12.20 16.51
CA ASN A 97 -1.89 -11.92 17.93
C ASN A 97 -2.51 -12.97 18.87
N TYR A 98 -3.68 -13.51 18.53
CA TYR A 98 -4.47 -14.36 19.42
C TYR A 98 -4.77 -15.74 18.85
N GLY A 99 -4.43 -16.01 17.60
CA GLY A 99 -4.71 -17.26 16.91
C GLY A 99 -3.69 -18.37 17.23
N PRO A 100 -3.86 -19.53 16.60
CA PRO A 100 -2.94 -20.65 16.76
C PRO A 100 -1.55 -20.33 16.20
N ASN A 101 -0.51 -20.55 16.98
CA ASN A 101 0.89 -20.30 16.59
C ASN A 101 1.46 -21.44 15.72
N THR A 102 0.76 -21.88 14.68
CA THR A 102 1.29 -22.86 13.72
C THR A 102 1.79 -22.15 12.44
N GLY A 103 2.73 -22.78 11.71
CA GLY A 103 3.29 -22.17 10.48
C GLY A 103 2.26 -21.89 9.40
N SER A 104 1.25 -22.77 9.25
CA SER A 104 0.16 -22.57 8.30
C SER A 104 -0.75 -21.41 8.69
N TRP A 105 -1.04 -21.23 9.98
CA TRP A 105 -1.82 -20.08 10.48
C TRP A 105 -1.05 -18.78 10.31
N PHE A 106 0.22 -18.74 10.61
CA PHE A 106 1.08 -17.58 10.39
C PHE A 106 1.05 -17.11 8.93
N THR A 107 1.15 -18.04 7.97
CA THR A 107 1.02 -17.73 6.54
C THR A 107 -0.40 -17.30 6.18
N PHE A 108 -1.42 -17.88 6.78
CA PHE A 108 -2.82 -17.51 6.55
C PHE A 108 -3.09 -16.08 7.04
N ASP A 109 -2.63 -15.72 8.23
CA ASP A 109 -2.88 -14.42 8.84
C ASP A 109 -2.13 -13.32 8.11
N ILE A 110 -0.81 -13.43 8.00
CA ILE A 110 0.05 -12.42 7.35
C ILE A 110 -0.11 -12.45 5.84
N GLY A 111 -0.12 -13.65 5.25
CA GLY A 111 -0.11 -13.80 3.80
C GLY A 111 -1.49 -13.55 3.20
N ILE A 112 -2.49 -14.29 3.63
CA ILE A 112 -3.81 -14.28 2.98
C ILE A 112 -4.67 -13.14 3.51
N LEU A 113 -4.96 -13.09 4.80
CA LEU A 113 -5.91 -12.12 5.34
C LEU A 113 -5.43 -10.68 5.17
N ILE A 114 -4.18 -10.40 5.58
CA ILE A 114 -3.61 -9.06 5.40
C ILE A 114 -3.43 -8.74 3.91
N GLY A 115 -3.03 -9.71 3.09
CA GLY A 115 -2.91 -9.54 1.64
C GLY A 115 -4.23 -9.14 0.98
N ILE A 116 -5.35 -9.79 1.34
CA ILE A 116 -6.70 -9.41 0.92
C ILE A 116 -7.01 -7.97 1.36
N GLY A 117 -6.75 -7.64 2.62
CA GLY A 117 -6.96 -6.31 3.17
C GLY A 117 -6.23 -5.21 2.40
N LEU A 118 -4.95 -5.45 2.09
CA LEU A 118 -4.13 -4.53 1.31
C LEU A 118 -4.64 -4.35 -0.13
N GLY A 119 -5.23 -5.39 -0.74
CA GLY A 119 -5.84 -5.30 -2.07
C GLY A 119 -6.87 -4.18 -2.19
N ALA A 120 -7.58 -3.87 -1.10
CA ALA A 120 -8.60 -2.83 -1.05
C ALA A 120 -8.13 -1.51 -0.42
N THR A 121 -7.20 -1.57 0.56
CA THR A 121 -6.85 -0.40 1.39
C THR A 121 -5.54 0.28 0.99
N ALA A 122 -4.71 -0.39 0.17
CA ALA A 122 -3.47 0.18 -0.33
C ALA A 122 -3.74 1.29 -1.38
N ILE A 123 -2.76 1.65 -2.20
CA ILE A 123 -2.83 2.83 -3.08
C ILE A 123 -3.91 2.74 -4.15
N SER A 124 -4.07 1.58 -4.82
CA SER A 124 -4.83 1.46 -6.07
C SER A 124 -6.30 1.87 -5.94
N ILE A 125 -6.98 1.36 -4.92
CA ILE A 125 -8.41 1.64 -4.71
C ILE A 125 -8.65 3.06 -4.18
N PRO A 126 -7.97 3.55 -3.12
CA PRO A 126 -8.12 4.93 -2.67
C PRO A 126 -7.81 5.97 -3.77
N VAL A 127 -6.77 5.76 -4.57
CA VAL A 127 -6.43 6.64 -5.70
C VAL A 127 -7.54 6.62 -6.76
N SER A 128 -8.09 5.45 -7.11
CA SER A 128 -9.19 5.31 -8.05
C SER A 128 -10.45 6.05 -7.56
N ILE A 129 -10.78 5.90 -6.28
CA ILE A 129 -11.93 6.60 -5.66
C ILE A 129 -11.75 8.11 -5.76
N VAL A 130 -10.58 8.64 -5.37
CA VAL A 130 -10.30 10.08 -5.44
C VAL A 130 -10.31 10.57 -6.87
N ALA A 131 -9.76 9.82 -7.82
CA ALA A 131 -9.74 10.17 -9.23
C ALA A 131 -11.15 10.42 -9.81
N LYS A 132 -12.16 9.74 -9.29
CA LYS A 132 -13.58 9.89 -9.71
C LYS A 132 -14.26 11.13 -9.11
N HIS A 133 -13.74 11.68 -8.02
CA HIS A 133 -14.29 12.88 -7.36
C HIS A 133 -13.72 14.19 -7.91
N PHE A 134 -12.62 14.15 -8.66
CA PHE A 134 -11.92 15.34 -9.13
C PHE A 134 -11.97 15.46 -10.65
N PRO A 135 -12.20 16.68 -11.20
CA PRO A 135 -12.19 16.93 -12.63
C PRO A 135 -10.77 16.74 -13.21
N LEU A 136 -10.67 16.52 -14.52
CA LEU A 136 -9.42 16.16 -15.21
C LEU A 136 -8.24 17.09 -14.90
N ASN A 137 -8.50 18.39 -14.76
CA ASN A 137 -7.48 19.42 -14.50
C ASN A 137 -6.86 19.35 -13.10
N THR A 138 -7.58 18.83 -12.09
CA THR A 138 -7.11 18.72 -10.70
C THR A 138 -6.90 17.27 -10.25
N ARG A 139 -7.37 16.29 -11.02
CA ARG A 139 -7.32 14.86 -10.72
C ARG A 139 -5.89 14.37 -10.43
N THR A 140 -4.92 14.76 -11.27
CA THR A 140 -3.52 14.35 -11.10
C THR A 140 -2.93 14.85 -9.78
N ILE A 141 -3.28 16.06 -9.36
CA ILE A 141 -2.81 16.61 -8.08
C ILE A 141 -3.47 15.87 -6.92
N ALA A 142 -4.79 15.66 -6.98
CA ALA A 142 -5.52 14.96 -5.92
C ALA A 142 -5.03 13.51 -5.72
N THR A 143 -4.82 12.77 -6.81
CA THR A 143 -4.27 11.41 -6.75
C THR A 143 -2.81 11.39 -6.29
N GLY A 144 -2.02 12.40 -6.65
CA GLY A 144 -0.66 12.59 -6.17
C GLY A 144 -0.58 12.82 -4.66
N ILE A 145 -1.54 13.57 -4.09
CA ILE A 145 -1.65 13.78 -2.64
C ILE A 145 -1.88 12.44 -1.91
N VAL A 146 -2.77 11.58 -2.40
CA VAL A 146 -3.02 10.25 -1.81
C VAL A 146 -1.75 9.39 -1.85
N THR A 147 -1.03 9.41 -2.98
CA THR A 147 0.22 8.66 -3.12
C THR A 147 1.31 9.18 -2.18
N ALA A 148 1.45 10.49 -2.04
CA ALA A 148 2.37 11.12 -1.10
C ALA A 148 2.01 10.80 0.36
N ALA A 149 0.71 10.73 0.69
CA ALA A 149 0.23 10.31 2.00
C ALA A 149 0.67 8.88 2.34
N GLY A 150 0.63 7.94 1.39
CA GLY A 150 1.17 6.59 1.57
C GLY A 150 2.67 6.59 1.88
N SER A 151 3.43 7.40 1.17
CA SER A 151 4.88 7.58 1.42
C SER A 151 5.16 8.20 2.79
N PHE A 152 4.30 9.12 3.25
CA PHE A 152 4.36 9.67 4.61
C PHE A 152 4.07 8.58 5.66
N GLY A 153 3.12 7.67 5.39
CA GLY A 153 2.89 6.48 6.20
C GLY A 153 4.15 5.62 6.33
N TYR A 154 4.86 5.38 5.24
CA TYR A 154 6.13 4.66 5.23
C TYR A 154 7.22 5.35 6.07
N PHE A 155 7.22 6.68 6.12
CA PHE A 155 8.18 7.43 6.93
C PHE A 155 7.89 7.34 8.44
N VAL A 156 6.64 7.59 8.83
CA VAL A 156 6.27 7.71 10.24
C VAL A 156 6.17 6.35 10.93
N SER A 157 5.68 5.32 10.20
CA SER A 157 5.35 4.03 10.84
C SER A 157 6.54 3.29 11.43
N PRO A 158 7.71 3.18 10.80
CA PRO A 158 8.86 2.52 11.43
C PRO A 158 9.27 3.17 12.76
N LEU A 159 9.14 4.50 12.87
CA LEU A 159 9.56 5.25 14.05
C LEU A 159 8.70 4.91 15.27
N TYR A 160 7.37 5.01 15.15
CA TYR A 160 6.50 4.66 16.26
C TYR A 160 6.46 3.15 16.53
N THR A 161 6.55 2.32 15.48
CA THR A 161 6.58 0.86 15.64
C THR A 161 7.82 0.43 16.43
N ARG A 162 8.99 0.96 16.10
CA ARG A 162 10.21 0.67 16.87
C ARG A 162 10.05 1.06 18.33
N TYR A 163 9.52 2.26 18.60
CA TYR A 163 9.27 2.70 19.98
C TYR A 163 8.33 1.74 20.72
N THR A 164 7.21 1.36 20.11
CA THR A 164 6.23 0.47 20.75
C THR A 164 6.75 -0.96 20.92
N LEU A 165 7.54 -1.47 19.97
CA LEU A 165 8.20 -2.78 20.11
C LEU A 165 9.15 -2.82 21.30
N MET A 166 9.96 -1.78 21.48
CA MET A 166 10.95 -1.72 22.58
C MET A 166 10.28 -1.56 23.95
N GLU A 167 9.26 -0.72 24.06
CA GLU A 167 8.63 -0.37 25.35
C GLU A 167 7.56 -1.39 25.78
N TYR A 168 6.83 -1.96 24.82
CA TYR A 168 5.62 -2.75 25.12
C TYR A 168 5.62 -4.15 24.52
N GLY A 169 6.64 -4.49 23.70
CA GLY A 169 6.72 -5.76 22.99
C GLY A 169 5.79 -5.87 21.78
N TRP A 170 5.95 -6.95 21.02
CA TRP A 170 5.26 -7.14 19.74
C TRP A 170 3.76 -7.36 19.87
N ASN A 171 3.30 -8.11 20.89
CA ASN A 171 1.87 -8.35 21.15
C ASN A 171 1.10 -7.03 21.33
N THR A 172 1.60 -6.15 22.21
CA THR A 172 0.98 -4.85 22.48
C THR A 172 1.07 -3.94 21.24
N THR A 173 2.14 -4.01 20.47
CA THR A 173 2.27 -3.26 19.22
C THR A 173 1.23 -3.70 18.19
N LEU A 174 0.93 -5.01 18.10
CA LEU A 174 -0.17 -5.49 17.24
C LEU A 174 -1.55 -5.03 17.74
N ILE A 175 -1.76 -4.93 19.04
CA ILE A 175 -3.00 -4.34 19.60
C ILE A 175 -3.13 -2.86 19.22
N ILE A 176 -2.04 -2.09 19.26
CA ILE A 176 -2.04 -0.71 18.78
C ILE A 176 -2.41 -0.65 17.30
N PHE A 177 -1.87 -1.56 16.47
CA PHE A 177 -2.24 -1.68 15.06
C PHE A 177 -3.72 -2.01 14.87
N LEU A 178 -4.30 -2.89 15.71
CA LEU A 178 -5.75 -3.16 15.68
C LEU A 178 -6.57 -1.89 15.89
N PHE A 179 -6.21 -1.07 16.89
CA PHE A 179 -6.90 0.21 17.11
C PHE A 179 -6.75 1.17 15.93
N MET A 180 -5.56 1.25 15.34
CA MET A 180 -5.34 2.07 14.13
C MET A 180 -6.16 1.57 12.93
N LEU A 181 -6.25 0.24 12.74
CA LEU A 181 -7.05 -0.36 11.67
C LEU A 181 -8.55 -0.17 11.89
N ILE A 182 -9.03 -0.24 13.15
CA ILE A 182 -10.42 0.08 13.51
C ILE A 182 -10.70 1.56 13.24
N ALA A 183 -9.78 2.46 13.55
CA ALA A 183 -9.91 3.87 13.16
C ALA A 183 -9.97 4.03 11.65
N GLY A 184 -9.13 3.32 10.89
CA GLY A 184 -9.17 3.27 9.43
C GLY A 184 -10.49 2.74 8.87
N LEU A 185 -11.05 1.70 9.50
CA LEU A 185 -12.38 1.17 9.19
C LEU A 185 -13.46 2.24 9.37
N LEU A 186 -13.45 2.96 10.50
CA LEU A 186 -14.41 4.05 10.76
C LEU A 186 -14.21 5.22 9.77
N ILE A 187 -12.97 5.57 9.47
CA ILE A 187 -12.64 6.60 8.46
C ILE A 187 -13.17 6.21 7.08
N SER A 188 -13.15 4.93 6.73
CA SER A 188 -13.67 4.45 5.43
C SER A 188 -15.16 4.76 5.24
N LEU A 189 -15.92 4.92 6.32
CA LEU A 189 -17.34 5.29 6.27
C LEU A 189 -17.59 6.69 5.71
N PHE A 190 -16.58 7.56 5.77
CA PHE A 190 -16.63 8.91 5.23
C PHE A 190 -16.28 9.00 3.73
N ILE A 191 -15.86 7.89 3.12
CA ILE A 191 -15.65 7.80 1.69
C ILE A 191 -17.01 7.88 1.00
N SER A 192 -17.18 8.88 0.15
CA SER A 192 -18.40 9.03 -0.62
C SER A 192 -18.31 8.33 -1.98
N THR A 193 -19.45 7.91 -2.50
CA THR A 193 -19.58 7.42 -3.88
C THR A 193 -19.99 8.58 -4.77
N PRO A 194 -19.30 8.88 -5.88
CA PRO A 194 -19.69 9.97 -6.76
C PRO A 194 -21.07 9.74 -7.35
N THR A 195 -21.93 10.73 -7.27
CA THR A 195 -23.33 10.66 -7.77
C THR A 195 -23.41 10.54 -9.31
N GLN A 196 -22.31 10.81 -10.02
CA GLN A 196 -22.26 10.77 -11.49
C GLN A 196 -22.12 9.37 -12.09
N GLU A 197 -21.78 8.34 -11.33
CA GLU A 197 -21.62 6.98 -11.86
C GLU A 197 -22.94 6.28 -12.20
N LEU A 198 -24.08 6.79 -11.72
CA LEU A 198 -25.41 6.25 -12.05
C LEU A 198 -25.94 6.72 -13.41
N LYS A 199 -25.25 7.64 -14.09
CA LYS A 199 -25.54 8.09 -15.46
C LYS A 199 -24.40 7.74 -16.40
N GLN A 200 -24.05 6.48 -16.50
CA GLN A 200 -23.26 6.02 -17.64
C GLN A 200 -24.13 5.90 -18.87
N GLU A 201 -24.12 6.96 -19.67
CA GLU A 201 -24.38 6.85 -21.09
C GLU A 201 -23.43 5.83 -21.71
N ASN A 202 -23.98 4.75 -22.25
CA ASN A 202 -23.40 3.87 -23.27
C ASN A 202 -21.86 3.62 -23.23
N TYR A 203 -21.30 3.27 -22.10
CA TYR A 203 -20.05 2.54 -22.13
C TYR A 203 -20.36 1.11 -22.59
N ASN A 204 -19.73 0.69 -23.68
CA ASN A 204 -19.76 -0.69 -24.17
C ASN A 204 -19.70 -1.62 -22.97
N LYS A 205 -20.68 -2.55 -22.87
CA LYS A 205 -20.76 -3.56 -21.79
C LYS A 205 -19.63 -4.58 -21.94
N GLN A 206 -18.36 -4.09 -21.91
CA GLN A 206 -17.21 -4.94 -21.97
C GLN A 206 -17.12 -5.71 -20.64
N THR A 207 -17.07 -7.03 -20.73
CA THR A 207 -16.86 -7.86 -19.55
C THR A 207 -15.46 -7.66 -19.00
N ALA A 208 -15.27 -7.89 -17.69
CA ALA A 208 -13.93 -7.82 -17.07
C ALA A 208 -12.91 -8.72 -17.78
N MET A 209 -13.35 -9.88 -18.28
CA MET A 209 -12.49 -10.81 -19.02
C MET A 209 -12.07 -10.26 -20.40
N GLU A 210 -12.96 -9.57 -21.10
CA GLU A 210 -12.65 -8.91 -22.38
C GLU A 210 -11.66 -7.77 -22.16
N ALA A 211 -11.85 -6.95 -21.12
CA ALA A 211 -10.93 -5.88 -20.77
C ALA A 211 -9.53 -6.42 -20.42
N ILE A 212 -9.45 -7.53 -19.69
CA ILE A 212 -8.18 -8.20 -19.37
C ILE A 212 -7.50 -8.72 -20.66
N LYS A 213 -8.24 -9.39 -21.55
CA LYS A 213 -7.70 -9.90 -22.82
C LYS A 213 -7.18 -8.76 -23.69
N GLU A 214 -7.91 -7.65 -23.78
CA GLU A 214 -7.50 -6.46 -24.55
C GLU A 214 -6.23 -5.85 -23.97
N ALA A 215 -6.15 -5.70 -22.63
CA ALA A 215 -4.98 -5.18 -21.95
C ALA A 215 -3.72 -6.03 -22.26
N PHE A 216 -3.81 -7.35 -22.12
CA PHE A 216 -2.67 -8.25 -22.40
C PHE A 216 -2.34 -8.41 -23.88
N ALA A 217 -3.26 -8.10 -24.79
CA ALA A 217 -2.97 -8.00 -26.22
C ALA A 217 -2.08 -6.77 -26.56
N ASN A 218 -2.06 -5.76 -25.69
CA ASN A 218 -1.29 -4.53 -25.91
C ASN A 218 0.15 -4.67 -25.40
N LYS A 219 1.13 -4.61 -26.31
CA LYS A 219 2.56 -4.73 -25.97
C LYS A 219 3.03 -3.68 -24.97
N SER A 220 2.54 -2.44 -25.07
CA SER A 220 2.92 -1.36 -24.16
C SER A 220 2.44 -1.65 -22.73
N PHE A 221 1.23 -2.23 -22.59
CA PHE A 221 0.71 -2.67 -21.30
C PHE A 221 1.58 -3.77 -20.69
N ASN A 222 1.98 -4.77 -21.49
CA ASN A 222 2.82 -5.87 -21.03
C ASN A 222 4.20 -5.39 -20.56
N TYR A 223 4.85 -4.47 -21.28
CA TYR A 223 6.11 -3.88 -20.83
C TYR A 223 5.96 -3.06 -19.55
N LEU A 224 4.86 -2.32 -19.42
CA LEU A 224 4.57 -1.56 -18.20
C LEU A 224 4.33 -2.50 -17.02
N THR A 225 3.57 -3.57 -17.22
CA THR A 225 3.29 -4.59 -16.19
C THR A 225 4.58 -5.27 -15.73
N LEU A 226 5.49 -5.61 -16.65
CA LEU A 226 6.79 -6.16 -16.31
C LEU A 226 7.64 -5.17 -15.49
N GLY A 227 7.63 -3.89 -15.85
CA GLY A 227 8.27 -2.85 -15.06
C GLY A 227 7.70 -2.75 -13.64
N PHE A 228 6.38 -2.77 -13.48
CA PHE A 228 5.74 -2.78 -12.17
C PHE A 228 6.04 -4.03 -11.35
N PHE A 229 6.16 -5.20 -12.00
CA PHE A 229 6.59 -6.42 -11.34
C PHE A 229 7.98 -6.24 -10.69
N VAL A 230 8.96 -5.73 -11.45
CA VAL A 230 10.32 -5.45 -10.94
C VAL A 230 10.26 -4.43 -9.79
N CYS A 231 9.43 -3.39 -9.91
CA CYS A 231 9.23 -2.41 -8.85
C CYS A 231 8.70 -3.05 -7.55
N GLY A 232 7.67 -3.90 -7.67
CA GLY A 232 7.09 -4.62 -6.55
C GLY A 232 8.10 -5.54 -5.86
N TRP A 233 8.90 -6.26 -6.65
CA TRP A 233 9.99 -7.11 -6.16
C TRP A 233 10.98 -6.34 -5.29
N HIS A 234 11.44 -5.17 -5.74
CA HIS A 234 12.38 -4.34 -4.99
C HIS A 234 11.80 -3.84 -3.67
N ILE A 235 10.56 -3.37 -3.68
CA ILE A 235 9.89 -2.89 -2.46
C ILE A 235 9.73 -4.03 -1.45
N ALA A 236 9.36 -5.22 -1.93
CA ALA A 236 9.22 -6.41 -1.10
C ALA A 236 10.56 -6.81 -0.46
N LEU A 237 11.61 -6.91 -1.27
CA LEU A 237 12.96 -7.26 -0.81
C LEU A 237 13.41 -6.30 0.31
N VAL A 238 13.33 -5.01 0.05
CA VAL A 238 13.80 -3.98 0.96
C VAL A 238 13.00 -3.98 2.28
N ALA A 239 11.67 -3.95 2.20
CA ALA A 239 10.85 -3.87 3.40
C ALA A 239 10.89 -5.13 4.26
N THR A 240 11.11 -6.30 3.64
CA THR A 240 11.09 -7.58 4.34
C THR A 240 12.48 -7.99 4.84
N HIS A 241 13.51 -7.85 4.02
CA HIS A 241 14.82 -8.45 4.27
C HIS A 241 15.86 -7.47 4.82
N ILE A 242 15.72 -6.15 4.65
CA ILE A 242 16.69 -5.20 5.22
C ILE A 242 16.78 -5.31 6.75
N PRO A 243 15.70 -5.37 7.53
CA PRO A 243 15.82 -5.53 8.97
C PRO A 243 16.62 -6.79 9.39
N MET A 244 16.38 -7.90 8.71
CA MET A 244 17.12 -9.15 8.94
C MET A 244 18.60 -8.99 8.59
N HIS A 245 18.91 -8.42 7.42
CA HIS A 245 20.28 -8.22 6.95
C HIS A 245 21.10 -7.31 7.88
N ILE A 246 20.49 -6.21 8.35
CA ILE A 246 21.15 -5.29 9.31
C ILE A 246 21.53 -6.03 10.59
N ARG A 247 20.64 -6.88 11.08
CA ARG A 247 20.90 -7.69 12.27
C ARG A 247 21.98 -8.75 12.04
N ASP A 248 21.93 -9.47 10.91
CA ASP A 248 22.94 -10.49 10.56
C ASP A 248 24.35 -9.88 10.46
N LYS A 249 24.45 -8.58 10.15
CA LYS A 249 25.70 -7.82 10.19
C LYS A 249 26.08 -7.31 11.58
N GLY A 250 25.30 -7.60 12.62
CA GLY A 250 25.56 -7.14 13.99
C GLY A 250 25.38 -5.64 14.19
N LEU A 251 24.65 -4.96 13.29
CA LEU A 251 24.35 -3.54 13.41
C LEU A 251 23.14 -3.34 14.32
N GLU A 252 23.06 -2.14 14.91
CA GLU A 252 21.95 -1.79 15.80
C GLU A 252 20.59 -1.81 15.04
N ASP A 253 19.56 -2.33 15.70
CA ASP A 253 18.20 -2.40 15.16
C ASP A 253 17.63 -1.03 14.76
N TRP A 254 18.12 0.06 15.40
CA TRP A 254 17.80 1.43 14.99
C TRP A 254 18.17 1.72 13.52
N THR A 255 19.25 1.11 13.05
CA THR A 255 19.71 1.26 11.66
C THR A 255 18.63 0.78 10.67
N ALA A 256 18.00 -0.37 10.93
CA ALA A 256 16.89 -0.89 10.11
C ALA A 256 15.70 0.07 10.10
N THR A 257 15.33 0.57 11.28
CA THR A 257 14.24 1.55 11.43
C THR A 257 14.53 2.83 10.66
N ALA A 258 15.74 3.38 10.79
CA ALA A 258 16.16 4.59 10.10
C ALA A 258 16.15 4.41 8.58
N ILE A 259 16.63 3.28 8.06
CA ILE A 259 16.59 2.96 6.61
C ILE A 259 15.16 2.94 6.11
N LEU A 260 14.25 2.22 6.78
CA LEU A 260 12.84 2.15 6.36
C LEU A 260 12.16 3.53 6.41
N ALA A 261 12.44 4.32 7.44
CA ALA A 261 11.90 5.68 7.55
C ALA A 261 12.46 6.61 6.47
N LEU A 262 13.77 6.58 6.21
CA LEU A 262 14.40 7.38 5.17
C LEU A 262 13.88 7.03 3.77
N ILE A 263 13.67 5.73 3.49
CA ILE A 263 13.02 5.32 2.23
C ILE A 263 11.65 5.97 2.09
N GLY A 264 10.83 5.98 3.15
CA GLY A 264 9.54 6.65 3.16
C GLY A 264 9.66 8.16 2.91
N LEU A 265 10.58 8.83 3.61
CA LEU A 265 10.84 10.26 3.49
C LEU A 265 11.27 10.64 2.07
N PHE A 266 12.29 9.98 1.54
CA PHE A 266 12.77 10.24 0.18
C PHE A 266 11.74 9.87 -0.89
N ASN A 267 10.86 8.91 -0.62
CA ASN A 267 9.77 8.56 -1.51
C ASN A 267 8.73 9.69 -1.62
N VAL A 268 8.47 10.46 -0.54
CA VAL A 268 7.64 11.68 -0.61
C VAL A 268 8.26 12.68 -1.59
N PHE A 269 9.54 13.02 -1.42
CA PHE A 269 10.24 13.94 -2.31
C PHE A 269 10.32 13.42 -3.75
N GLY A 270 10.60 12.13 -3.93
CA GLY A 270 10.65 11.48 -5.23
C GLY A 270 9.31 11.53 -5.96
N THR A 271 8.21 11.27 -5.25
CA THR A 271 6.85 11.33 -5.82
C THR A 271 6.50 12.75 -6.27
N LEU A 272 6.76 13.76 -5.45
CA LEU A 272 6.51 15.15 -5.79
C LEU A 272 7.38 15.61 -6.96
N SER A 273 8.67 15.30 -6.92
CA SER A 273 9.63 15.64 -7.98
C SER A 273 9.28 14.98 -9.31
N SER A 274 8.93 13.68 -9.30
CA SER A 274 8.52 12.95 -10.51
C SER A 274 7.22 13.49 -11.08
N GLY A 275 6.26 13.86 -10.21
CA GLY A 275 5.03 14.53 -10.62
C GLY A 275 5.33 15.84 -11.38
N TYR A 276 6.19 16.68 -10.84
CA TYR A 276 6.61 17.94 -11.48
C TYR A 276 7.40 17.70 -12.78
N LEU A 277 8.39 16.81 -12.76
CA LEU A 277 9.22 16.49 -13.92
C LEU A 277 8.40 15.87 -15.06
N SER A 278 7.35 15.11 -14.76
CA SER A 278 6.46 14.51 -15.76
C SER A 278 5.72 15.55 -16.64
N THR A 279 5.67 16.81 -16.20
CA THR A 279 5.12 17.92 -16.99
C THR A 279 6.13 18.53 -17.98
N LYS A 280 7.43 18.33 -17.73
CA LYS A 280 8.52 18.89 -18.53
C LYS A 280 9.24 17.88 -19.40
N VAL A 281 9.28 16.61 -18.99
CA VAL A 281 10.00 15.53 -19.67
C VAL A 281 9.02 14.43 -20.02
N SER A 282 9.27 13.70 -21.12
CA SER A 282 8.40 12.57 -21.48
C SER A 282 8.36 11.52 -20.36
N LYS A 283 7.17 11.07 -20.00
CA LYS A 283 6.94 10.07 -18.94
C LYS A 283 7.76 8.80 -19.15
N LYS A 284 7.97 8.39 -20.43
CA LYS A 284 8.79 7.24 -20.78
C LYS A 284 10.25 7.43 -20.36
N LYS A 285 10.86 8.58 -20.70
CA LYS A 285 12.27 8.88 -20.34
C LYS A 285 12.44 8.98 -18.83
N LEU A 286 11.49 9.64 -18.15
CA LEU A 286 11.51 9.78 -16.69
C LEU A 286 11.44 8.41 -16.00
N LEU A 287 10.51 7.55 -16.44
CA LEU A 287 10.38 6.19 -15.89
C LEU A 287 11.65 5.37 -16.11
N SER A 288 12.23 5.42 -17.33
CA SER A 288 13.48 4.70 -17.63
C SER A 288 14.63 5.19 -16.75
N ALA A 289 14.77 6.49 -16.52
CA ALA A 289 15.80 7.05 -15.64
C ALA A 289 15.62 6.58 -14.18
N ILE A 290 14.39 6.54 -13.66
CA ILE A 290 14.10 6.07 -12.31
C ILE A 290 14.50 4.59 -12.17
N TYR A 291 14.16 3.73 -13.13
CA TYR A 291 14.54 2.31 -13.08
C TYR A 291 16.05 2.10 -13.19
N LEU A 292 16.73 2.88 -14.05
CA LEU A 292 18.18 2.82 -14.18
C LEU A 292 18.87 3.20 -12.87
N LEU A 293 18.51 4.34 -12.28
CA LEU A 293 19.07 4.80 -11.01
C LEU A 293 18.84 3.78 -9.89
N ARG A 294 17.63 3.21 -9.82
CA ARG A 294 17.31 2.15 -8.85
C ARG A 294 18.17 0.90 -9.07
N GLY A 295 18.35 0.46 -10.32
CA GLY A 295 19.21 -0.68 -10.65
C GLY A 295 20.65 -0.45 -10.22
N VAL A 296 21.21 0.72 -10.53
CA VAL A 296 22.57 1.11 -10.09
C VAL A 296 22.69 1.11 -8.56
N SER A 297 21.69 1.67 -7.86
CA SER A 297 21.69 1.70 -6.39
C SER A 297 21.70 0.31 -5.77
N ILE A 298 20.97 -0.66 -6.36
CA ILE A 298 20.92 -2.05 -5.85
C ILE A 298 22.22 -2.80 -6.15
N ILE A 299 22.86 -2.55 -7.27
CA ILE A 299 24.16 -3.17 -7.59
C ILE A 299 25.25 -2.66 -6.66
N TYR A 300 25.18 -1.40 -6.24
CA TYR A 300 26.15 -0.79 -5.33
C TYR A 300 25.95 -1.23 -3.88
N PHE A 301 24.73 -1.57 -3.48
CA PHE A 301 24.40 -2.06 -2.15
C PHE A 301 24.78 -3.52 -1.95
#